data_c5611479a639bd66765ca15f7ddd5aee
#
_entry.id   c5611479a639bd66765ca15f7ddd5aee
#
_cell.length_a   1.000
_cell.length_b   1.000
_cell.length_c   1.000
_cell.angle_alpha   90.00
_cell.angle_beta   90.00
_cell.angle_gamma   90.00
#
_symmetry.space_group_name_H-M   'P 1'
#
loop_
_entity.id
_entity.type
_entity.pdbx_description
1 polymer ?
#
loop_
_entity_poly.entity_id
_entity_poly.type
_entity_poly.pdbx_seq_one_letter_code
_entity_poly.pdbx_strand_id
1 'polypeptide(L)'
;SRGLGDVYKRQAMAIVVVLLNLIIPQVAQSVVDLATNMQTYLTSLNSLVQTLSEQFGLEAEALNEAIGSYQDLMTNIAAYLSKALPDLLNFGYAIGSGVISGITALISSVYMLAGKGRLVPQIKKMLYAILPRRRADLLLGVCVHANRAFVGFINGKLIDSAIIGVLCFILCLIFRIPYPMLVSVVVGVTNIIPFFGPIIGAIPCLMILVIVDPWAALRFFALVICLLYTSPSPRD
;
A
#
# COMPACT_ATOMS: atom_id res chain seq x y z
N SER A 1 -15.66 -26.62 17.83
CA SER A 1 -14.76 -25.46 17.62
C SER A 1 -14.44 -25.14 16.14
N ARG A 2 -14.82 -25.99 15.16
CA ARG A 2 -14.60 -25.70 13.72
C ARG A 2 -15.53 -24.60 13.17
N GLY A 3 -16.76 -24.50 13.67
CA GLY A 3 -17.75 -23.50 13.20
C GLY A 3 -17.42 -22.05 13.60
N LEU A 4 -16.82 -21.82 14.77
CA LEU A 4 -16.43 -20.46 15.18
C LEU A 4 -15.33 -19.87 14.27
N GLY A 5 -14.34 -20.67 13.87
CA GLY A 5 -13.27 -20.21 12.96
C GLY A 5 -13.77 -19.77 11.60
N ASP A 6 -14.82 -20.41 11.08
CA ASP A 6 -15.40 -20.05 9.78
C ASP A 6 -16.28 -18.80 9.86
N VAL A 7 -16.92 -18.54 10.99
CA VAL A 7 -17.68 -17.30 11.25
C VAL A 7 -16.72 -16.11 11.33
N TYR A 8 -15.61 -16.21 12.07
CA TYR A 8 -14.61 -15.15 12.15
C TYR A 8 -13.96 -14.84 10.80
N LYS A 9 -13.69 -15.86 9.97
CA LYS A 9 -13.15 -15.66 8.62
C LYS A 9 -14.12 -14.91 7.70
N ARG A 10 -15.42 -15.26 7.76
CA ARG A 10 -16.46 -14.56 6.99
C ARG A 10 -16.61 -13.12 7.46
N GLN A 11 -16.60 -12.90 8.77
CA GLN A 11 -16.69 -11.57 9.36
C GLN A 11 -15.47 -10.71 9.01
N ALA A 12 -14.26 -11.25 9.10
CA ALA A 12 -13.04 -10.57 8.67
C ALA A 12 -13.08 -10.20 7.18
N MET A 13 -13.56 -11.11 6.33
CA MET A 13 -13.71 -10.84 4.89
C MET A 13 -14.77 -9.75 4.63
N ALA A 14 -15.88 -9.78 5.32
CA ALA A 14 -16.92 -8.73 5.21
C ALA A 14 -16.37 -7.36 5.64
N ILE A 15 -15.60 -7.30 6.73
CA ILE A 15 -14.95 -6.07 7.21
C ILE A 15 -13.97 -5.55 6.14
N VAL A 16 -13.14 -6.40 5.54
CA VAL A 16 -12.20 -6.00 4.48
C VAL A 16 -12.95 -5.45 3.27
N VAL A 17 -14.03 -6.08 2.82
CA VAL A 17 -14.84 -5.60 1.70
C VAL A 17 -15.46 -4.24 2.00
N VAL A 18 -16.01 -4.04 3.20
CA VAL A 18 -16.59 -2.76 3.63
C VAL A 18 -15.51 -1.68 3.67
N LEU A 19 -14.34 -1.97 4.24
CA LEU A 19 -13.23 -1.03 4.30
C LEU A 19 -12.74 -0.64 2.90
N LEU A 20 -12.58 -1.59 1.99
CA LEU A 20 -12.20 -1.30 0.60
C LEU A 20 -13.22 -0.41 -0.10
N ASN A 21 -14.53 -0.67 0.09
CA ASN A 21 -15.58 0.17 -0.49
C ASN A 21 -15.63 1.60 0.09
N LEU A 22 -15.14 1.80 1.30
CA LEU A 22 -15.02 3.14 1.90
C LEU A 22 -13.73 3.84 1.45
N ILE A 23 -12.62 3.11 1.37
CA ILE A 23 -11.29 3.66 1.08
C ILE A 23 -11.17 4.05 -0.39
N ILE A 24 -11.57 3.16 -1.32
CA ILE A 24 -11.38 3.36 -2.77
C ILE A 24 -12.00 4.68 -3.26
N PRO A 25 -13.28 5.03 -2.98
CA PRO A 25 -13.85 6.27 -3.46
C PRO A 25 -13.17 7.51 -2.85
N GLN A 26 -12.73 7.46 -1.60
CA GLN A 26 -12.04 8.57 -0.96
C GLN A 26 -10.64 8.80 -1.56
N VAL A 27 -9.92 7.72 -1.85
CA VAL A 27 -8.63 7.81 -2.56
C VAL A 27 -8.84 8.34 -3.98
N ALA A 28 -9.85 7.86 -4.69
CA ALA A 28 -10.18 8.34 -6.03
C ALA A 28 -10.52 9.83 -6.03
N GLN A 29 -11.34 10.30 -5.09
CA GLN A 29 -11.63 11.73 -4.93
C GLN A 29 -10.36 12.54 -4.65
N SER A 30 -9.50 12.08 -3.75
CA SER A 30 -8.23 12.75 -3.46
C SER A 30 -7.33 12.88 -4.68
N VAL A 31 -7.30 11.86 -5.53
CA VAL A 31 -6.54 11.87 -6.80
C VAL A 31 -7.16 12.87 -7.80
N VAL A 32 -8.49 12.90 -7.92
CA VAL A 32 -9.19 13.87 -8.78
C VAL A 32 -8.94 15.29 -8.30
N ASP A 33 -9.11 15.55 -7.00
CA ASP A 33 -8.88 16.87 -6.41
C ASP A 33 -7.44 17.33 -6.60
N LEU A 34 -6.47 16.43 -6.44
CA LEU A 34 -5.08 16.72 -6.71
C LEU A 34 -4.84 17.08 -8.19
N ALA A 35 -5.38 16.27 -9.11
CA ALA A 35 -5.21 16.48 -10.54
C ALA A 35 -5.87 17.79 -11.03
N THR A 36 -7.06 18.10 -10.52
CA THR A 36 -7.79 19.33 -10.91
C THR A 36 -7.16 20.60 -10.36
N ASN A 37 -6.58 20.54 -9.17
CA ASN A 37 -5.93 21.69 -8.53
C ASN A 37 -4.43 21.79 -8.82
N MET A 38 -3.86 20.88 -9.61
CA MET A 38 -2.42 20.82 -9.89
C MET A 38 -1.87 22.15 -10.41
N GLN A 39 -2.55 22.81 -11.35
CA GLN A 39 -2.12 24.09 -11.91
C GLN A 39 -2.04 25.19 -10.85
N THR A 40 -3.01 25.22 -9.93
CA THR A 40 -3.04 26.19 -8.84
C THR A 40 -1.86 25.95 -7.88
N TYR A 41 -1.58 24.70 -7.57
CA TYR A 41 -0.45 24.35 -6.68
C TYR A 41 0.90 24.69 -7.32
N LEU A 42 1.08 24.40 -8.62
CA LEU A 42 2.31 24.74 -9.35
C LEU A 42 2.52 26.26 -9.40
N THR A 43 1.45 27.05 -9.59
CA THR A 43 1.53 28.51 -9.57
C THR A 43 1.94 29.04 -8.18
N SER A 44 1.37 28.45 -7.13
CA SER A 44 1.72 28.80 -5.73
C SER A 44 3.17 28.46 -5.42
N LEU A 45 3.66 27.34 -5.92
CA LEU A 45 5.05 26.91 -5.75
C LEU A 45 6.02 27.86 -6.46
N ASN A 46 5.70 28.28 -7.68
CA ASN A 46 6.48 29.27 -8.43
C ASN A 46 6.57 30.62 -7.68
N SER A 47 5.46 31.09 -7.11
CA SER A 47 5.45 32.36 -6.33
C SER A 47 6.28 32.24 -5.06
N LEU A 48 6.25 31.13 -4.36
CA LEU A 48 7.09 30.86 -3.18
C LEU A 48 8.58 30.88 -3.54
N VAL A 49 8.94 30.23 -4.64
CA VAL A 49 10.33 30.15 -5.09
C VAL A 49 10.84 31.53 -5.50
N GLN A 50 10.04 32.32 -6.22
CA GLN A 50 10.40 33.69 -6.56
C GLN A 50 10.64 34.53 -5.30
N THR A 51 9.75 34.45 -4.31
CA THR A 51 9.91 35.14 -3.04
C THR A 51 11.19 34.75 -2.29
N LEU A 52 11.51 33.43 -2.30
CA LEU A 52 12.72 32.91 -1.68
C LEU A 52 13.99 33.33 -2.45
N SER A 53 13.96 33.34 -3.78
CA SER A 53 15.11 33.77 -4.60
C SER A 53 15.41 35.26 -4.39
N GLU A 54 14.37 36.10 -4.24
CA GLU A 54 14.52 37.53 -3.94
C GLU A 54 15.06 37.76 -2.53
N GLN A 55 14.63 36.99 -1.53
CA GLN A 55 15.07 37.15 -0.14
C GLN A 55 16.47 36.59 0.13
N PHE A 56 16.86 35.51 -0.51
CA PHE A 56 18.12 34.82 -0.23
C PHE A 56 19.19 35.01 -1.31
N GLY A 57 18.91 35.73 -2.39
CA GLY A 57 19.87 36.01 -3.46
C GLY A 57 20.37 34.75 -4.17
N LEU A 58 19.55 33.68 -4.23
CA LEU A 58 19.89 32.42 -4.88
C LEU A 58 19.89 32.62 -6.40
N GLU A 59 20.81 31.93 -7.09
CA GLU A 59 20.85 31.95 -8.56
C GLU A 59 19.52 31.45 -9.12
N ALA A 60 18.76 32.37 -9.70
CA ALA A 60 17.41 32.12 -10.21
C ALA A 60 17.39 31.06 -11.33
N GLU A 61 18.52 30.85 -12.02
CA GLU A 61 18.63 29.97 -13.17
C GLU A 61 18.64 28.49 -12.75
N ALA A 62 19.42 28.09 -11.74
CA ALA A 62 19.45 26.76 -11.20
C ALA A 62 18.12 26.36 -10.52
N LEU A 63 17.47 27.33 -9.88
CA LEU A 63 16.17 27.14 -9.24
C LEU A 63 15.06 26.93 -10.28
N ASN A 64 15.06 27.70 -11.37
CA ASN A 64 14.10 27.58 -12.45
C ASN A 64 14.26 26.25 -13.23
N GLU A 65 15.49 25.76 -13.43
CA GLU A 65 15.74 24.45 -14.04
C GLU A 65 15.25 23.30 -13.15
N ALA A 66 15.48 23.37 -11.84
CA ALA A 66 14.96 22.41 -10.88
C ALA A 66 13.42 22.41 -10.85
N ILE A 67 12.78 23.58 -10.90
CA ILE A 67 11.32 23.70 -10.96
C ILE A 67 10.77 23.16 -12.25
N GLY A 68 11.41 23.45 -13.41
CA GLY A 68 11.00 22.90 -14.70
C GLY A 68 11.01 21.37 -14.70
N SER A 69 12.11 20.78 -14.25
CA SER A 69 12.23 19.33 -14.11
C SER A 69 11.19 18.73 -13.15
N TYR A 70 10.88 19.45 -12.06
CA TYR A 70 9.88 19.04 -11.10
C TYR A 70 8.44 19.14 -11.66
N GLN A 71 8.14 20.20 -12.43
CA GLN A 71 6.86 20.38 -13.13
C GLN A 71 6.64 19.25 -14.14
N ASP A 72 7.66 18.89 -14.92
CA ASP A 72 7.60 17.78 -15.88
C ASP A 72 7.33 16.45 -15.18
N LEU A 73 8.00 16.19 -14.06
CA LEU A 73 7.73 15.00 -13.24
C LEU A 73 6.29 14.97 -12.75
N MET A 74 5.78 16.09 -12.24
CA MET A 74 4.43 16.16 -11.68
C MET A 74 3.34 16.06 -12.74
N THR A 75 3.52 16.68 -13.91
CA THR A 75 2.60 16.52 -15.03
C THR A 75 2.57 15.08 -15.54
N ASN A 76 3.71 14.40 -15.57
CA ASN A 76 3.78 12.98 -15.89
C ASN A 76 3.07 12.12 -14.83
N ILE A 77 3.31 12.36 -13.53
CA ILE A 77 2.63 11.66 -12.44
C ILE A 77 1.12 11.90 -12.51
N ALA A 78 0.66 13.13 -12.71
CA ALA A 78 -0.76 13.46 -12.87
C ALA A 78 -1.37 12.75 -14.09
N ALA A 79 -0.65 12.67 -15.20
CA ALA A 79 -1.08 11.95 -16.40
C ALA A 79 -1.15 10.42 -16.15
N TYR A 80 -0.22 9.85 -15.41
CA TYR A 80 -0.30 8.44 -15.01
C TYR A 80 -1.45 8.17 -14.04
N LEU A 81 -1.64 9.04 -13.06
CA LEU A 81 -2.76 8.94 -12.11
C LEU A 81 -4.11 9.07 -12.81
N SER A 82 -4.26 10.02 -13.73
CA SER A 82 -5.51 10.19 -14.50
C SER A 82 -5.81 9.00 -15.41
N LYS A 83 -4.79 8.34 -15.96
CA LYS A 83 -4.94 7.08 -16.71
C LYS A 83 -5.26 5.88 -15.82
N ALA A 84 -4.69 5.82 -14.63
CA ALA A 84 -4.94 4.75 -13.68
C ALA A 84 -6.30 4.90 -12.95
N LEU A 85 -6.86 6.11 -12.91
CA LEU A 85 -8.11 6.40 -12.22
C LEU A 85 -9.30 5.58 -12.74
N PRO A 86 -9.55 5.48 -14.08
CA PRO A 86 -10.60 4.60 -14.62
C PRO A 86 -10.39 3.14 -14.22
N ASP A 87 -9.15 2.66 -14.19
CA ASP A 87 -8.82 1.30 -13.80
C ASP A 87 -9.05 1.06 -12.31
N LEU A 88 -8.75 2.03 -11.46
CA LEU A 88 -9.06 2.01 -10.02
C LEU A 88 -10.56 2.03 -9.76
N LEU A 89 -11.31 2.87 -10.46
CA LEU A 89 -12.76 2.92 -10.39
C LEU A 89 -13.39 1.62 -10.92
N ASN A 90 -12.90 1.11 -12.06
CA ASN A 90 -13.31 -0.16 -12.62
C ASN A 90 -12.96 -1.33 -11.71
N PHE A 91 -11.83 -1.29 -11.00
CA PHE A 91 -11.47 -2.27 -9.98
C PHE A 91 -12.44 -2.21 -8.79
N GLY A 92 -12.84 -1.02 -8.35
CA GLY A 92 -13.89 -0.83 -7.35
C GLY A 92 -15.25 -1.37 -7.82
N TYR A 93 -15.64 -1.09 -9.07
CA TYR A 93 -16.83 -1.68 -9.72
C TYR A 93 -16.67 -3.19 -9.95
N ALA A 94 -15.48 -3.66 -10.32
CA ALA A 94 -15.18 -5.08 -10.50
C ALA A 94 -15.21 -5.86 -9.18
N ILE A 95 -14.87 -5.25 -8.05
CA ILE A 95 -15.11 -5.83 -6.72
C ILE A 95 -16.61 -5.96 -6.47
N GLY A 96 -17.42 -4.99 -6.87
CA GLY A 96 -18.89 -5.04 -6.79
C GLY A 96 -19.51 -6.06 -7.75
N SER A 97 -19.09 -6.10 -9.02
CA SER A 97 -19.54 -7.06 -10.04
C SER A 97 -18.77 -8.39 -9.98
N GLY A 98 -17.58 -8.38 -9.43
CA GLY A 98 -16.73 -9.55 -9.13
C GLY A 98 -17.23 -10.39 -7.97
N VAL A 99 -18.41 -10.06 -7.39
CA VAL A 99 -19.05 -10.91 -6.38
C VAL A 99 -19.19 -12.35 -6.89
N ILE A 100 -19.55 -12.55 -8.15
CA ILE A 100 -19.66 -13.89 -8.76
C ILE A 100 -18.27 -14.53 -8.88
N SER A 101 -17.27 -13.82 -9.40
CA SER A 101 -15.89 -14.32 -9.49
C SER A 101 -15.26 -14.49 -8.10
N GLY A 102 -15.52 -13.58 -7.18
CA GLY A 102 -15.10 -13.65 -5.78
C GLY A 102 -15.76 -14.81 -5.03
N ILE A 103 -17.05 -15.06 -5.25
CA ILE A 103 -17.76 -16.23 -4.72
C ILE A 103 -17.17 -17.52 -5.29
N THR A 104 -16.88 -17.55 -6.58
CA THR A 104 -16.26 -18.73 -7.22
C THR A 104 -14.86 -18.99 -6.68
N ALA A 105 -14.04 -17.95 -6.50
CA ALA A 105 -12.71 -18.05 -5.89
C ALA A 105 -12.79 -18.47 -4.41
N LEU A 106 -13.77 -17.94 -3.67
CA LEU A 106 -14.06 -18.32 -2.28
C LEU A 106 -14.49 -19.78 -2.17
N ILE A 107 -15.43 -20.19 -3.01
CA ILE A 107 -15.90 -21.58 -3.08
C ILE A 107 -14.72 -22.50 -3.42
N SER A 108 -13.92 -22.18 -4.44
CA SER A 108 -12.73 -22.94 -4.81
C SER A 108 -11.71 -23.02 -3.67
N SER A 109 -11.46 -21.91 -2.97
CA SER A 109 -10.57 -21.86 -1.81
C SER A 109 -11.09 -22.74 -0.66
N VAL A 110 -12.39 -22.68 -0.38
CA VAL A 110 -13.03 -23.52 0.65
C VAL A 110 -12.98 -24.99 0.25
N TYR A 111 -13.22 -25.34 -1.03
CA TYR A 111 -13.09 -26.71 -1.51
C TYR A 111 -11.65 -27.24 -1.42
N MET A 112 -10.66 -26.41 -1.77
CA MET A 112 -9.25 -26.78 -1.60
C MET A 112 -8.87 -26.96 -0.12
N LEU A 113 -9.36 -26.10 0.76
CA LEU A 113 -9.13 -26.23 2.20
C LEU A 113 -9.84 -27.47 2.77
N ALA A 114 -11.09 -27.71 2.37
CA ALA A 114 -11.84 -28.89 2.78
C ALA A 114 -11.21 -30.18 2.25
N GLY A 115 -10.70 -30.13 1.02
CA GLY A 115 -9.97 -31.23 0.35
C GLY A 115 -8.53 -31.42 0.82
N LYS A 116 -7.97 -30.52 1.65
CA LYS A 116 -6.58 -30.57 2.13
C LYS A 116 -6.20 -31.92 2.73
N GLY A 117 -7.13 -32.56 3.46
CA GLY A 117 -6.92 -33.88 4.06
C GLY A 117 -6.72 -35.02 3.04
N ARG A 118 -7.17 -34.82 1.79
CA ARG A 118 -6.97 -35.79 0.70
C ARG A 118 -5.83 -35.41 -0.23
N LEU A 119 -5.72 -34.12 -0.56
CA LEU A 119 -4.71 -33.59 -1.49
C LEU A 119 -3.29 -33.71 -0.93
N VAL A 120 -3.05 -33.33 0.32
CA VAL A 120 -1.71 -33.38 0.91
C VAL A 120 -1.14 -34.82 0.97
N PRO A 121 -1.88 -35.86 1.39
CA PRO A 121 -1.40 -37.25 1.32
C PRO A 121 -1.15 -37.75 -0.11
N GLN A 122 -1.95 -37.31 -1.09
CA GLN A 122 -1.75 -37.67 -2.49
C GLN A 122 -0.45 -37.11 -3.05
N ILE A 123 -0.20 -35.80 -2.79
CA ILE A 123 1.06 -35.13 -3.17
C ILE A 123 2.26 -35.81 -2.48
N LYS A 124 2.14 -36.15 -1.19
CA LYS A 124 3.17 -36.91 -0.49
C LYS A 124 3.43 -38.26 -1.11
N LYS A 125 2.38 -39.05 -1.44
CA LYS A 125 2.51 -40.34 -2.11
C LYS A 125 3.22 -40.23 -3.46
N MET A 126 2.86 -39.19 -4.24
CA MET A 126 3.50 -38.92 -5.53
C MET A 126 4.99 -38.60 -5.34
N LEU A 127 5.32 -37.81 -4.35
CA LEU A 127 6.71 -37.44 -4.05
C LEU A 127 7.55 -38.66 -3.63
N TYR A 128 6.99 -39.54 -2.80
CA TYR A 128 7.66 -40.79 -2.42
C TYR A 128 7.75 -41.83 -3.55
N ALA A 129 6.89 -41.72 -4.58
CA ALA A 129 6.98 -42.60 -5.76
C ALA A 129 8.11 -42.15 -6.71
N ILE A 130 8.39 -40.87 -6.78
CA ILE A 130 9.38 -40.26 -7.70
C ILE A 130 10.77 -40.18 -7.06
N LEU A 131 10.86 -39.87 -5.75
CA LEU A 131 12.11 -39.67 -5.05
C LEU A 131 12.43 -40.74 -4.00
N PRO A 132 13.71 -41.08 -3.80
CA PRO A 132 14.14 -41.90 -2.68
C PRO A 132 13.66 -41.31 -1.34
N ARG A 133 13.22 -42.16 -0.42
CA ARG A 133 12.61 -41.73 0.87
C ARG A 133 13.39 -40.65 1.60
N ARG A 134 14.70 -40.76 1.67
CA ARG A 134 15.58 -39.78 2.34
C ARG A 134 15.48 -38.37 1.74
N ARG A 135 15.40 -38.25 0.40
CA ARG A 135 15.25 -36.96 -0.28
C ARG A 135 13.83 -36.42 -0.18
N ALA A 136 12.83 -37.29 -0.24
CA ALA A 136 11.43 -36.92 -0.06
C ALA A 136 11.15 -36.34 1.32
N ASP A 137 11.69 -36.97 2.39
CA ASP A 137 11.55 -36.47 3.77
C ASP A 137 12.24 -35.14 3.97
N LEU A 138 13.43 -34.96 3.39
CA LEU A 138 14.17 -33.70 3.47
C LEU A 138 13.39 -32.58 2.76
N LEU A 139 12.89 -32.82 1.55
CA LEU A 139 12.07 -31.84 0.81
C LEU A 139 10.80 -31.49 1.57
N LEU A 140 10.09 -32.46 2.12
CA LEU A 140 8.88 -32.23 2.90
C LEU A 140 9.18 -31.40 4.17
N GLY A 141 10.29 -31.69 4.84
CA GLY A 141 10.76 -30.91 5.99
C GLY A 141 11.03 -29.46 5.62
N VAL A 142 11.75 -29.22 4.53
CA VAL A 142 12.02 -27.86 4.01
C VAL A 142 10.71 -27.16 3.64
N CYS A 143 9.81 -27.82 2.91
CA CYS A 143 8.51 -27.23 2.54
C CYS A 143 7.67 -26.84 3.74
N VAL A 144 7.65 -27.67 4.79
CA VAL A 144 6.90 -27.35 6.04
C VAL A 144 7.51 -26.17 6.76
N HIS A 145 8.84 -26.11 6.88
CA HIS A 145 9.54 -24.99 7.52
C HIS A 145 9.35 -23.70 6.70
N ALA A 146 9.56 -23.77 5.39
CA ALA A 146 9.38 -22.62 4.49
C ALA A 146 7.94 -22.10 4.54
N ASN A 147 6.94 -23.00 4.50
CA ASN A 147 5.53 -22.60 4.60
C ASN A 147 5.23 -21.89 5.93
N ARG A 148 5.76 -22.41 7.06
CA ARG A 148 5.54 -21.81 8.37
C ARG A 148 6.18 -20.43 8.46
N ALA A 149 7.42 -20.30 8.01
CA ALA A 149 8.14 -19.03 7.99
C ALA A 149 7.44 -18.01 7.07
N PHE A 150 7.06 -18.43 5.87
CA PHE A 150 6.40 -17.58 4.87
C PHE A 150 5.03 -17.09 5.35
N VAL A 151 4.18 -17.99 5.84
CA VAL A 151 2.85 -17.62 6.35
C VAL A 151 2.96 -16.71 7.56
N GLY A 152 3.90 -17.00 8.49
CA GLY A 152 4.15 -16.13 9.65
C GLY A 152 4.61 -14.74 9.23
N PHE A 153 5.55 -14.66 8.29
CA PHE A 153 6.06 -13.40 7.76
C PHE A 153 4.99 -12.57 7.04
N ILE A 154 4.22 -13.19 6.13
CA ILE A 154 3.15 -12.49 5.39
C ILE A 154 2.07 -11.98 6.36
N ASN A 155 1.61 -12.81 7.29
CA ASN A 155 0.60 -12.40 8.26
C ASN A 155 1.12 -11.26 9.15
N GLY A 156 2.37 -11.36 9.62
CA GLY A 156 3.00 -10.30 10.39
C GLY A 156 3.08 -8.98 9.62
N LYS A 157 3.50 -9.04 8.35
CA LYS A 157 3.61 -7.84 7.49
C LYS A 157 2.26 -7.23 7.13
N LEU A 158 1.22 -8.03 6.90
CA LEU A 158 -0.12 -7.51 6.64
C LEU A 158 -0.69 -6.77 7.86
N ILE A 159 -0.49 -7.32 9.07
CA ILE A 159 -0.93 -6.67 10.31
C ILE A 159 -0.13 -5.39 10.55
N ASP A 160 1.18 -5.44 10.41
CA ASP A 160 2.08 -4.29 10.54
C ASP A 160 1.67 -3.15 9.58
N SER A 161 1.46 -3.48 8.29
CA SER A 161 1.01 -2.52 7.28
C SER A 161 -0.35 -1.90 7.59
N ALA A 162 -1.28 -2.70 8.10
CA ALA A 162 -2.59 -2.19 8.51
C ALA A 162 -2.47 -1.23 9.69
N ILE A 163 -1.66 -1.57 10.70
CA ILE A 163 -1.42 -0.71 11.86
C ILE A 163 -0.75 0.59 11.42
N ILE A 164 0.30 0.53 10.61
CA ILE A 164 1.01 1.72 10.11
C ILE A 164 0.09 2.60 9.27
N GLY A 165 -0.75 2.01 8.39
CA GLY A 165 -1.73 2.75 7.60
C GLY A 165 -2.72 3.50 8.49
N VAL A 166 -3.28 2.86 9.50
CA VAL A 166 -4.22 3.49 10.44
C VAL A 166 -3.52 4.56 11.28
N LEU A 167 -2.34 4.29 11.81
CA LEU A 167 -1.56 5.27 12.58
C LEU A 167 -1.20 6.49 11.72
N CYS A 168 -0.74 6.26 10.49
CA CYS A 168 -0.45 7.32 9.54
C CYS A 168 -1.68 8.18 9.27
N PHE A 169 -2.85 7.56 9.07
CA PHE A 169 -4.12 8.27 8.86
C PHE A 169 -4.47 9.17 10.05
N ILE A 170 -4.44 8.62 11.26
CA ILE A 170 -4.75 9.37 12.50
C ILE A 170 -3.77 10.54 12.66
N LEU A 171 -2.48 10.30 12.48
CA LEU A 171 -1.45 11.33 12.61
C LEU A 171 -1.60 12.40 11.51
N CYS A 172 -1.91 12.03 10.28
CA CYS A 172 -2.20 12.98 9.21
C CYS A 172 -3.39 13.89 9.55
N LEU A 173 -4.43 13.34 10.19
CA LEU A 173 -5.57 14.14 10.67
C LEU A 173 -5.17 15.10 11.80
N ILE A 174 -4.41 14.63 12.78
CA ILE A 174 -3.93 15.46 13.93
C ILE A 174 -3.06 16.61 13.44
N PHE A 175 -2.13 16.33 12.53
CA PHE A 175 -1.21 17.34 11.99
C PHE A 175 -1.81 18.14 10.83
N ARG A 176 -3.09 17.94 10.50
CA ARG A 176 -3.80 18.60 9.40
C ARG A 176 -3.03 18.52 8.08
N ILE A 177 -2.52 17.35 7.75
CA ILE A 177 -1.84 17.07 6.49
C ILE A 177 -2.91 16.93 5.40
N PRO A 178 -2.78 17.60 4.25
CA PRO A 178 -3.73 17.45 3.14
C PRO A 178 -3.73 16.02 2.59
N TYR A 179 -4.86 15.58 2.07
CA TYR A 179 -5.07 14.25 1.50
C TYR A 179 -4.72 13.08 2.45
N PRO A 180 -5.19 13.10 3.72
CA PRO A 180 -4.77 12.11 4.73
C PRO A 180 -5.06 10.68 4.31
N MET A 181 -6.19 10.45 3.61
CA MET A 181 -6.58 9.12 3.14
C MET A 181 -5.65 8.60 2.03
N LEU A 182 -5.34 9.44 1.04
CA LEU A 182 -4.42 9.09 -0.04
C LEU A 182 -3.04 8.74 0.53
N VAL A 183 -2.50 9.61 1.36
CA VAL A 183 -1.17 9.46 1.97
C VAL A 183 -1.09 8.18 2.82
N SER A 184 -2.06 7.96 3.70
CA SER A 184 -2.06 6.80 4.60
C SER A 184 -2.24 5.48 3.86
N VAL A 185 -3.05 5.45 2.80
CA VAL A 185 -3.23 4.25 1.98
C VAL A 185 -1.96 3.94 1.19
N VAL A 186 -1.34 4.94 0.57
CA VAL A 186 -0.08 4.75 -0.15
C VAL A 186 1.00 4.21 0.80
N VAL A 187 1.20 4.85 1.95
CA VAL A 187 2.19 4.42 2.95
C VAL A 187 1.84 3.02 3.50
N GLY A 188 0.58 2.76 3.83
CA GLY A 188 0.16 1.46 4.34
C GLY A 188 0.33 0.32 3.33
N VAL A 189 -0.05 0.53 2.08
CA VAL A 189 0.08 -0.50 1.02
C VAL A 189 1.55 -0.74 0.67
N THR A 190 2.34 0.30 0.51
CA THR A 190 3.77 0.15 0.21
C THR A 190 4.53 -0.49 1.36
N ASN A 191 4.10 -0.31 2.61
CA ASN A 191 4.72 -0.92 3.79
C ASN A 191 4.65 -2.47 3.81
N ILE A 192 3.81 -3.09 2.96
CA ILE A 192 3.82 -4.55 2.75
C ILE A 192 5.19 -5.00 2.22
N ILE A 193 5.87 -4.15 1.45
CA ILE A 193 7.22 -4.43 0.93
C ILE A 193 8.24 -4.22 2.07
N PRO A 194 8.95 -5.28 2.51
CA PRO A 194 9.91 -5.17 3.60
C PRO A 194 11.03 -4.18 3.28
N PHE A 195 11.44 -3.38 4.25
CA PHE A 195 12.53 -2.39 4.20
C PHE A 195 12.29 -1.20 3.26
N PHE A 196 11.84 -1.44 2.04
CA PHE A 196 11.65 -0.40 1.02
C PHE A 196 10.28 0.25 1.05
N GLY A 197 9.29 -0.43 1.63
CA GLY A 197 7.90 0.02 1.62
C GLY A 197 7.70 1.46 2.11
N PRO A 198 8.15 1.81 3.31
CA PRO A 198 7.99 3.15 3.84
C PRO A 198 8.67 4.22 2.98
N ILE A 199 9.83 3.91 2.39
CA ILE A 199 10.58 4.85 1.53
C ILE A 199 9.85 5.03 0.19
N ILE A 200 9.45 3.92 -0.45
CA ILE A 200 8.71 3.95 -1.72
C ILE A 200 7.38 4.69 -1.58
N GLY A 201 6.70 4.57 -0.43
CA GLY A 201 5.47 5.28 -0.16
C GLY A 201 5.67 6.74 0.22
N ALA A 202 6.72 7.03 1.00
CA ALA A 202 6.98 8.39 1.47
C ALA A 202 7.43 9.34 0.36
N ILE A 203 8.25 8.88 -0.59
CA ILE A 203 8.79 9.74 -1.66
C ILE A 203 7.67 10.38 -2.49
N PRO A 204 6.73 9.63 -3.13
CA PRO A 204 5.67 10.25 -3.91
C PRO A 204 4.73 11.11 -3.05
N CYS A 205 4.45 10.69 -1.81
CA CYS A 205 3.64 11.49 -0.90
C CYS A 205 4.31 12.83 -0.55
N LEU A 206 5.62 12.82 -0.25
CA LEU A 206 6.39 14.04 0.00
C LEU A 206 6.40 14.95 -1.23
N MET A 207 6.62 14.40 -2.41
CA MET A 207 6.61 15.19 -3.65
C MET A 207 5.26 15.90 -3.85
N ILE A 208 4.15 15.20 -3.64
CA ILE A 208 2.81 15.79 -3.72
C ILE A 208 2.62 16.86 -2.64
N LEU A 209 2.99 16.58 -1.40
CA LEU A 209 2.79 17.48 -0.28
C LEU A 209 3.64 18.75 -0.37
N VAL A 210 4.85 18.69 -0.93
CA VAL A 210 5.69 19.87 -1.15
C VAL A 210 5.00 20.87 -2.06
N ILE A 211 4.25 20.41 -3.06
CA ILE A 211 3.51 21.29 -3.97
C ILE A 211 2.27 21.87 -3.31
N VAL A 212 1.54 21.05 -2.56
CA VAL A 212 0.25 21.44 -1.95
C VAL A 212 0.47 22.37 -0.76
N ASP A 213 1.37 22.02 0.13
CA ASP A 213 1.74 22.75 1.34
C ASP A 213 3.13 22.32 1.80
N PRO A 214 4.18 23.14 1.59
CA PRO A 214 5.55 22.84 2.02
C PRO A 214 5.68 22.58 3.53
N TRP A 215 4.88 23.27 4.35
CA TRP A 215 4.85 23.05 5.80
C TRP A 215 4.24 21.70 6.18
N ALA A 216 3.22 21.27 5.43
CA ALA A 216 2.66 19.92 5.58
C ALA A 216 3.66 18.84 5.16
N ALA A 217 4.44 19.09 4.10
CA ALA A 217 5.51 18.19 3.69
C ALA A 217 6.56 17.99 4.79
N LEU A 218 6.98 19.08 5.45
CA LEU A 218 7.93 19.03 6.56
C LEU A 218 7.37 18.24 7.76
N ARG A 219 6.09 18.49 8.11
CA ARG A 219 5.38 17.73 9.15
C ARG A 219 5.28 16.25 8.81
N PHE A 220 4.96 15.93 7.55
CA PHE A 220 4.87 14.57 7.07
C PHE A 220 6.24 13.87 7.05
N PHE A 221 7.30 14.56 6.66
CA PHE A 221 8.67 14.04 6.71
C PHE A 221 9.08 13.64 8.13
N ALA A 222 8.83 14.51 9.11
CA ALA A 222 9.06 14.19 10.52
C ALA A 222 8.23 12.99 10.99
N LEU A 223 6.96 12.91 10.54
CA LEU A 223 6.07 11.79 10.84
C LEU A 223 6.59 10.47 10.26
N VAL A 224 7.05 10.47 9.01
CA VAL A 224 7.60 9.27 8.36
C VAL A 224 8.85 8.78 9.07
N ILE A 225 9.75 9.68 9.47
CA ILE A 225 10.93 9.32 10.25
C ILE A 225 10.51 8.70 11.60
N CYS A 226 9.53 9.28 12.28
CA CYS A 226 9.00 8.74 13.52
C CYS A 226 8.39 7.34 13.32
N LEU A 227 7.60 7.14 12.27
CA LEU A 227 7.01 5.84 11.93
C LEU A 227 8.06 4.80 11.55
N LEU A 228 9.09 5.19 10.79
CA LEU A 228 10.23 4.32 10.44
C LEU A 228 11.00 3.85 11.68
N TYR A 229 11.18 4.75 12.64
CA TYR A 229 11.90 4.44 13.87
C TYR A 229 11.07 3.61 14.86
N THR A 230 9.75 3.71 14.77
CA THR A 230 8.80 2.98 15.64
C THR A 230 8.47 1.59 15.10
N SER A 231 8.78 1.32 13.82
CA SER A 231 8.57 -0.02 13.23
C SER A 231 9.45 -1.04 13.95
N PRO A 232 8.88 -2.10 14.54
CA PRO A 232 9.65 -3.09 15.30
C PRO A 232 10.73 -3.72 14.44
N SER A 233 11.97 -3.61 14.91
CA SER A 233 13.11 -4.29 14.30
C SER A 233 12.86 -5.80 14.37
N PRO A 234 13.12 -6.57 13.30
CA PRO A 234 12.94 -8.03 13.32
C PRO A 234 13.94 -8.77 14.22
N ARG A 235 14.56 -8.08 15.18
CA ARG A 235 15.57 -8.61 16.10
C ARG A 235 15.08 -8.80 17.54
N ASP A 236 13.82 -8.41 17.84
CA ASP A 236 13.23 -8.62 19.18
C ASP A 236 12.11 -9.72 19.11
#